data_785c40226e3abe44b3acc125ca282d41
#
_entry.id   785c40226e3abe44b3acc125ca282d41
#
_cell.length_a   1.000
_cell.length_b   1.000
_cell.length_c   1.000
_cell.angle_alpha   90.00
_cell.angle_beta   90.00
_cell.angle_gamma   90.00
#
_symmetry.space_group_name_H-M   'P 1'
#
loop_
_entity.id
_entity.type
_entity.pdbx_description
1 polymer ?
#
loop_
_entity_poly.entity_id
_entity_poly.type
_entity_poly.pdbx_seq_one_letter_code
_entity_poly.pdbx_strand_id
1 'polypeptide(L)'
;MVDRRKSQAGQEDGRVFLVVVDDSEELHQALYFACRRAKRLNGRIALMYCIRPAEFQHFAGVGELMREEAREQAENMLRVNSEWVHDLTGKNPMVYLREGDPRVEVINLINEDEQISILILGANTKGDSTGPLIRYLTTKGAAECPVPITIVPGNLSDEDIDRLT
;
A
#
# COMPACT_ATOMS: atom_id res chain seq x y z
N MET A 1 19.38 1.85 11.99
CA MET A 1 19.19 0.98 10.83
C MET A 1 19.20 -0.46 11.30
N VAL A 2 18.06 -1.11 11.32
CA VAL A 2 17.95 -2.52 11.74
C VAL A 2 18.55 -3.37 10.63
N ASP A 3 19.50 -4.24 10.96
CA ASP A 3 20.12 -5.16 10.01
C ASP A 3 19.11 -6.28 9.67
N ARG A 4 18.37 -6.08 8.58
CA ARG A 4 17.34 -6.99 8.09
C ARG A 4 17.88 -8.37 7.62
N ARG A 5 19.19 -8.55 7.59
CA ARG A 5 19.82 -9.79 7.08
C ARG A 5 19.92 -10.91 8.12
N LYS A 6 19.69 -10.63 9.41
CA LYS A 6 19.89 -11.61 10.49
C LYS A 6 18.64 -12.37 10.94
N SER A 7 17.44 -11.96 10.53
CA SER A 7 16.19 -12.60 10.97
C SER A 7 15.65 -13.69 10.04
N GLN A 8 16.36 -14.06 8.98
CA GLN A 8 15.82 -14.93 7.92
C GLN A 8 16.12 -16.43 8.07
N ALA A 9 16.60 -16.86 9.19
CA ALA A 9 16.84 -18.30 9.41
C ALA A 9 15.62 -18.93 10.11
N GLY A 10 14.61 -19.37 9.34
CA GLY A 10 13.58 -20.26 9.86
C GLY A 10 12.10 -19.95 9.57
N GLN A 11 11.77 -18.95 8.74
CA GLN A 11 10.39 -18.75 8.27
C GLN A 11 10.29 -19.14 6.79
N GLU A 12 9.21 -19.81 6.42
CA GLU A 12 8.85 -20.02 5.00
C GLU A 12 8.76 -18.67 4.32
N ASP A 13 9.76 -18.34 3.52
CA ASP A 13 10.02 -17.01 2.96
C ASP A 13 9.05 -16.65 1.83
N GLY A 14 7.85 -16.24 2.20
CA GLY A 14 7.05 -15.46 1.28
C GLY A 14 7.42 -13.99 1.40
N ARG A 15 7.91 -13.36 0.33
CA ARG A 15 8.07 -11.90 0.25
C ARG A 15 6.73 -11.21 0.49
N VAL A 16 6.73 -10.13 1.27
CA VAL A 16 5.54 -9.33 1.53
C VAL A 16 5.60 -8.06 0.69
N PHE A 17 4.58 -7.88 -0.13
CA PHE A 17 4.39 -6.72 -1.00
C PHE A 17 3.39 -5.77 -0.35
N LEU A 18 3.83 -4.60 0.06
CA LEU A 18 2.96 -3.58 0.64
C LEU A 18 2.34 -2.74 -0.48
N VAL A 19 1.02 -2.62 -0.45
CA VAL A 19 0.24 -1.73 -1.32
C VAL A 19 -0.54 -0.74 -0.45
N VAL A 20 -0.43 0.54 -0.76
CA VAL A 20 -1.24 1.59 -0.12
C VAL A 20 -2.58 1.67 -0.82
N VAL A 21 -3.65 1.42 -0.05
CA VAL A 21 -5.04 1.46 -0.53
C VAL A 21 -5.58 2.88 -0.38
N ASP A 22 -6.11 3.43 -1.44
CA ASP A 22 -6.78 4.72 -1.49
C ASP A 22 -7.95 4.69 -2.50
N ASP A 23 -8.57 5.82 -2.76
CA ASP A 23 -9.65 5.96 -3.73
C ASP A 23 -9.16 6.32 -5.14
N SER A 24 -7.86 6.23 -5.40
CA SER A 24 -7.29 6.54 -6.71
C SER A 24 -7.62 5.47 -7.76
N GLU A 25 -7.72 5.89 -9.02
CA GLU A 25 -7.98 4.98 -10.13
C GLU A 25 -6.80 4.02 -10.35
N GLU A 26 -5.59 4.47 -10.14
CA GLU A 26 -4.35 3.67 -10.32
C GLU A 26 -4.12 2.59 -9.27
N LEU A 27 -4.93 2.55 -8.21
CA LEU A 27 -4.89 1.46 -7.23
C LEU A 27 -5.11 0.10 -7.89
N HIS A 28 -6.01 0.02 -8.87
CA HIS A 28 -6.26 -1.24 -9.58
C HIS A 28 -4.97 -1.82 -10.17
N GLN A 29 -4.22 -1.01 -10.90
CA GLN A 29 -2.97 -1.47 -11.55
C GLN A 29 -1.91 -1.87 -10.53
N ALA A 30 -1.72 -1.06 -9.48
CA ALA A 30 -0.76 -1.36 -8.43
C ALA A 30 -1.07 -2.67 -7.72
N LEU A 31 -2.32 -2.87 -7.33
CA LEU A 31 -2.75 -4.06 -6.59
C LEU A 31 -2.77 -5.30 -7.48
N TYR A 32 -3.23 -5.18 -8.71
CA TYR A 32 -3.20 -6.28 -9.67
C TYR A 32 -1.76 -6.75 -9.94
N PHE A 33 -0.85 -5.82 -10.21
CA PHE A 33 0.58 -6.11 -10.36
C PHE A 33 1.14 -6.82 -9.13
N ALA A 34 0.88 -6.28 -7.94
CA ALA A 34 1.35 -6.86 -6.69
C ALA A 34 0.86 -8.30 -6.49
N CYS A 35 -0.44 -8.55 -6.72
CA CYS A 35 -1.04 -9.87 -6.60
C CYS A 35 -0.44 -10.88 -7.59
N ARG A 36 -0.23 -10.47 -8.84
CA ARG A 36 0.39 -11.32 -9.85
C ARG A 36 1.83 -11.68 -9.48
N ARG A 37 2.61 -10.72 -8.99
CA ARG A 37 3.97 -10.95 -8.51
C ARG A 37 4.00 -11.84 -7.26
N ALA A 38 3.14 -11.55 -6.30
CA ALA A 38 3.03 -12.35 -5.07
C ALA A 38 2.70 -13.81 -5.39
N LYS A 39 1.74 -14.05 -6.27
CA LYS A 39 1.35 -15.41 -6.68
C LYS A 39 2.53 -16.17 -7.29
N ARG A 40 3.31 -15.54 -8.17
CA ARG A 40 4.48 -16.17 -8.80
C ARG A 40 5.61 -16.49 -7.83
N LEU A 41 5.79 -15.65 -6.83
CA LEU A 41 6.89 -15.76 -5.87
C LEU A 41 6.47 -16.46 -4.57
N ASN A 42 5.26 -17.00 -4.52
CA ASN A 42 4.65 -17.54 -3.30
C ASN A 42 4.69 -16.55 -2.13
N GLY A 43 4.57 -15.25 -2.46
CA GLY A 43 4.57 -14.15 -1.51
C GLY A 43 3.19 -13.85 -0.95
N ARG A 44 3.12 -12.80 -0.14
CA ARG A 44 1.89 -12.29 0.47
C ARG A 44 1.73 -10.79 0.18
N ILE A 45 0.49 -10.34 0.22
CA ILE A 45 0.15 -8.92 0.13
C ILE A 45 -0.08 -8.36 1.52
N ALA A 46 0.39 -7.16 1.77
CA ALA A 46 -0.01 -6.30 2.87
C ALA A 46 -0.73 -5.08 2.30
N LEU A 47 -1.87 -4.74 2.87
CA LEU A 47 -2.66 -3.57 2.51
C LEU A 47 -2.60 -2.56 3.64
N MET A 48 -2.33 -1.31 3.32
CA MET A 48 -2.40 -0.20 4.27
C MET A 48 -3.37 0.86 3.76
N TYR A 49 -4.30 1.25 4.62
CA TYR A 49 -5.11 2.45 4.45
C TYR A 49 -4.74 3.48 5.51
N CYS A 50 -4.54 4.73 5.12
CA CYS A 50 -4.21 5.81 6.03
C CYS A 50 -5.32 6.87 6.05
N ILE A 51 -5.99 6.99 7.19
CA ILE A 51 -6.98 8.05 7.43
C ILE A 51 -6.23 9.34 7.76
N ARG A 52 -6.56 10.42 7.07
CA ARG A 52 -5.96 11.74 7.29
C ARG A 52 -6.78 12.55 8.30
N PRO A 53 -6.31 12.79 9.54
CA PRO A 53 -7.08 13.50 10.56
C PRO A 53 -7.25 15.00 10.29
N ALA A 54 -6.42 15.59 9.45
CA ALA A 54 -6.50 17.02 9.10
C ALA A 54 -7.82 17.41 8.43
N GLU A 55 -8.53 16.47 7.81
CA GLU A 55 -9.83 16.69 7.17
C GLU A 55 -10.96 16.93 8.17
N PHE A 56 -10.76 16.60 9.47
CA PHE A 56 -11.78 16.66 10.52
C PHE A 56 -11.64 17.87 11.45
N GLN A 57 -10.56 18.62 11.38
CA GLN A 57 -10.24 19.69 12.35
C GLN A 57 -11.07 20.97 12.16
N HIS A 58 -11.76 21.14 11.04
CA HIS A 58 -12.48 22.39 10.71
C HIS A 58 -13.95 22.43 11.18
N PHE A 59 -14.47 21.35 11.76
CA PHE A 59 -15.89 21.22 12.11
C PHE A 59 -16.05 20.83 13.58
N ALA A 60 -16.08 21.83 14.49
CA ALA A 60 -16.37 21.59 15.91
C ALA A 60 -17.77 20.98 16.08
N GLY A 61 -17.87 19.82 16.73
CA GLY A 61 -19.11 19.09 17.00
C GLY A 61 -19.53 18.07 15.94
N VAL A 62 -18.94 18.07 14.75
CA VAL A 62 -19.18 17.11 13.66
C VAL A 62 -17.96 16.18 13.48
N GLY A 63 -16.85 16.47 14.16
CA GLY A 63 -15.59 15.77 13.98
C GLY A 63 -15.62 14.29 14.32
N GLU A 64 -16.36 13.90 15.38
CA GLU A 64 -16.46 12.46 15.77
C GLU A 64 -17.27 11.67 14.77
N LEU A 65 -18.41 12.21 14.28
CA LEU A 65 -19.22 11.54 13.25
C LEU A 65 -18.41 11.37 11.96
N MET A 66 -17.68 12.41 11.56
CA MET A 66 -16.82 12.35 10.36
C MET A 66 -15.69 11.33 10.52
N ARG A 67 -15.11 11.19 11.72
CA ARG A 67 -14.12 10.15 12.02
C ARG A 67 -14.67 8.75 11.89
N GLU A 68 -15.87 8.51 12.44
CA GLU A 68 -16.54 7.22 12.34
C GLU A 68 -16.86 6.87 10.88
N GLU A 69 -17.37 7.81 10.10
CA GLU A 69 -17.66 7.62 8.68
C GLU A 69 -16.37 7.35 7.89
N ALA A 70 -15.29 8.08 8.15
CA ALA A 70 -14.00 7.87 7.52
C ALA A 70 -13.41 6.51 7.88
N ARG A 71 -13.57 6.08 9.12
CA ARG A 71 -13.13 4.75 9.56
C ARG A 71 -13.91 3.64 8.91
N GLU A 72 -15.24 3.77 8.84
CA GLU A 72 -16.09 2.81 8.14
C GLU A 72 -15.74 2.71 6.64
N GLN A 73 -15.51 3.84 6.00
CA GLN A 73 -15.07 3.89 4.60
C GLN A 73 -13.71 3.20 4.43
N ALA A 74 -12.76 3.47 5.31
CA ALA A 74 -11.44 2.84 5.29
C ALA A 74 -11.53 1.33 5.48
N GLU A 75 -12.30 0.87 6.47
CA GLU A 75 -12.52 -0.56 6.74
C GLU A 75 -13.23 -1.25 5.57
N ASN A 76 -14.19 -0.59 4.94
CA ASN A 76 -14.86 -1.12 3.75
C ASN A 76 -13.90 -1.23 2.55
N MET A 77 -13.08 -0.22 2.32
CA MET A 77 -12.07 -0.25 1.25
C MET A 77 -11.06 -1.39 1.47
N LEU A 78 -10.58 -1.55 2.70
CA LEU A 78 -9.68 -2.64 3.05
C LEU A 78 -10.34 -4.01 2.88
N ARG A 79 -11.62 -4.14 3.27
CA ARG A 79 -12.38 -5.39 3.11
C ARG A 79 -12.54 -5.77 1.64
N VAL A 80 -13.02 -4.84 0.80
CA VAL A 80 -13.23 -5.09 -0.63
C VAL A 80 -11.93 -5.47 -1.33
N ASN A 81 -10.85 -4.75 -1.04
CA ASN A 81 -9.55 -5.05 -1.63
C ASN A 81 -8.95 -6.35 -1.08
N SER A 82 -9.22 -6.70 0.18
CA SER A 82 -8.79 -7.98 0.75
C SER A 82 -9.47 -9.18 0.08
N GLU A 83 -10.76 -9.08 -0.20
CA GLU A 83 -11.51 -10.10 -0.95
C GLU A 83 -10.91 -10.29 -2.34
N TRP A 84 -10.59 -9.20 -3.03
CA TRP A 84 -9.97 -9.25 -4.35
C TRP A 84 -8.57 -9.86 -4.32
N VAL A 85 -7.76 -9.51 -3.32
CA VAL A 85 -6.44 -10.14 -3.11
C VAL A 85 -6.58 -11.65 -2.90
N HIS A 86 -7.53 -12.06 -2.06
CA HIS A 86 -7.79 -13.48 -1.83
C HIS A 86 -8.17 -14.22 -3.13
N ASP A 87 -9.06 -13.63 -3.93
CA ASP A 87 -9.49 -14.21 -5.20
C ASP A 87 -8.32 -14.37 -6.18
N LEU A 88 -7.41 -13.39 -6.22
CA LEU A 88 -6.26 -13.41 -7.12
C LEU A 88 -5.10 -14.29 -6.66
N THR A 89 -4.86 -14.37 -5.35
CA THR A 89 -3.67 -15.03 -4.80
C THR A 89 -3.95 -16.34 -4.07
N GLY A 90 -5.19 -16.56 -3.64
CA GLY A 90 -5.57 -17.68 -2.76
C GLY A 90 -5.19 -17.48 -1.30
N LYS A 91 -4.63 -16.32 -0.95
CA LYS A 91 -4.18 -15.99 0.42
C LYS A 91 -4.83 -14.70 0.91
N ASN A 92 -5.15 -14.65 2.21
CA ASN A 92 -5.60 -13.42 2.83
C ASN A 92 -4.44 -12.45 2.99
N PRO A 93 -4.62 -11.15 2.68
CA PRO A 93 -3.60 -10.16 2.94
C PRO A 93 -3.46 -9.84 4.42
N MET A 94 -2.31 -9.32 4.81
CA MET A 94 -2.17 -8.56 6.05
C MET A 94 -2.82 -7.19 5.86
N VAL A 95 -3.52 -6.69 6.87
CA VAL A 95 -4.30 -5.44 6.77
C VAL A 95 -3.88 -4.48 7.87
N TYR A 96 -3.55 -3.25 7.49
CA TYR A 96 -3.12 -2.19 8.38
C TYR A 96 -3.98 -0.94 8.16
N LEU A 97 -4.64 -0.52 9.22
CA LEU A 97 -5.35 0.77 9.26
C LEU A 97 -4.53 1.74 10.10
N ARG A 98 -4.11 2.84 9.51
CA ARG A 98 -3.32 3.89 10.14
C ARG A 98 -4.08 5.22 10.10
N GLU A 99 -3.74 6.11 11.00
CA GLU A 99 -4.26 7.47 11.05
C GLU A 99 -3.07 8.44 11.12
N GLY A 100 -3.01 9.39 10.19
CA GLY A 100 -1.90 10.34 10.11
C GLY A 100 -1.61 10.81 8.69
N ASP A 101 -0.37 11.24 8.47
CA ASP A 101 0.13 11.57 7.14
C ASP A 101 0.59 10.28 6.43
N PRO A 102 0.02 9.91 5.28
CA PRO A 102 0.41 8.70 4.55
C PRO A 102 1.91 8.61 4.25
N ARG A 103 2.57 9.74 4.03
CA ARG A 103 4.02 9.80 3.75
C ARG A 103 4.85 9.34 4.94
N VAL A 104 4.40 9.65 6.14
CA VAL A 104 5.03 9.24 7.39
C VAL A 104 4.63 7.83 7.77
N GLU A 105 3.33 7.53 7.71
CA GLU A 105 2.79 6.26 8.17
C GLU A 105 3.24 5.06 7.33
N VAL A 106 3.44 5.23 6.03
CA VAL A 106 3.95 4.14 5.18
C VAL A 106 5.39 3.77 5.58
N ILE A 107 6.22 4.75 5.85
CA ILE A 107 7.61 4.51 6.30
C ILE A 107 7.62 3.90 7.71
N ASN A 108 6.78 4.40 8.61
CA ASN A 108 6.64 3.85 9.96
C ASN A 108 6.25 2.37 9.90
N LEU A 109 5.25 2.02 9.11
CA LEU A 109 4.81 0.63 8.94
C LEU A 109 5.93 -0.26 8.40
N ILE A 110 6.65 0.19 7.39
CA ILE A 110 7.76 -0.59 6.81
C ILE A 110 8.89 -0.80 7.84
N ASN A 111 9.15 0.17 8.70
CA ASN A 111 10.13 0.03 9.77
C ASN A 111 9.65 -0.88 10.92
N GLU A 112 8.36 -0.87 11.22
CA GLU A 112 7.76 -1.70 12.28
C GLU A 112 7.64 -3.16 11.87
N ASP A 113 7.27 -3.44 10.62
CA ASP A 113 7.09 -4.78 10.09
C ASP A 113 8.23 -5.17 9.14
N GLU A 114 9.20 -5.91 9.66
CA GLU A 114 10.38 -6.36 8.92
C GLU A 114 10.07 -7.38 7.82
N GLN A 115 8.87 -7.97 7.82
CA GLN A 115 8.44 -8.89 6.76
C GLN A 115 8.18 -8.17 5.44
N ILE A 116 7.80 -6.88 5.48
CA ILE A 116 7.58 -6.07 4.28
C ILE A 116 8.90 -5.92 3.52
N SER A 117 8.93 -6.42 2.30
CA SER A 117 10.14 -6.48 1.49
C SER A 117 10.14 -5.53 0.29
N ILE A 118 8.97 -5.02 -0.09
CA ILE A 118 8.83 -4.10 -1.23
C ILE A 118 7.56 -3.27 -1.06
N LEU A 119 7.63 -2.00 -1.48
CA LEU A 119 6.48 -1.11 -1.57
C LEU A 119 6.06 -0.96 -3.03
N ILE A 120 4.77 -1.14 -3.31
CA ILE A 120 4.20 -1.00 -4.66
C ILE A 120 3.19 0.14 -4.67
N LEU A 121 3.37 1.08 -5.58
CA LEU A 121 2.55 2.27 -5.74
C LEU A 121 2.05 2.39 -7.18
N GLY A 122 0.80 2.83 -7.34
CA GLY A 122 0.24 3.22 -8.62
C GLY A 122 0.58 4.67 -8.96
N ALA A 123 1.00 4.93 -10.19
CA ALA A 123 1.26 6.27 -10.68
C ALA A 123 0.09 6.81 -11.48
N ASN A 124 -0.41 7.99 -11.12
CA ASN A 124 -1.35 8.71 -11.95
C ASN A 124 -0.68 9.10 -13.27
N THR A 125 -1.31 8.74 -14.38
CA THR A 125 -0.80 9.02 -15.74
C THR A 125 -1.68 10.01 -16.52
N LYS A 126 -2.74 10.53 -15.89
CA LYS A 126 -3.71 11.43 -16.53
C LYS A 126 -3.45 12.92 -16.29
N GLY A 127 -2.35 13.30 -15.64
CA GLY A 127 -2.06 14.67 -15.30
C GLY A 127 -0.57 14.94 -15.13
N ASP A 128 -0.24 16.12 -14.67
CA ASP A 128 1.16 16.56 -14.48
C ASP A 128 1.83 16.02 -13.22
N SER A 129 1.08 15.29 -12.39
CA SER A 129 1.58 14.77 -11.12
C SER A 129 1.30 13.27 -10.98
N THR A 130 2.33 12.52 -10.66
CA THR A 130 2.25 11.08 -10.38
C THR A 130 1.59 10.75 -9.04
N GLY A 131 1.31 11.76 -8.23
CA GLY A 131 0.75 11.64 -6.91
C GLY A 131 1.70 12.12 -5.80
N PRO A 132 1.15 12.58 -4.66
CA PRO A 132 1.95 13.18 -3.58
C PRO A 132 2.87 12.16 -2.88
N LEU A 133 2.43 10.93 -2.73
CA LEU A 133 3.22 9.88 -2.07
C LEU A 133 4.43 9.48 -2.91
N ILE A 134 4.25 9.27 -4.21
CA ILE A 134 5.35 8.96 -5.13
C ILE A 134 6.35 10.11 -5.15
N ARG A 135 5.87 11.35 -5.26
CA ARG A 135 6.74 12.53 -5.25
C ARG A 135 7.59 12.57 -3.98
N TYR A 136 6.99 12.36 -2.82
CA TYR A 136 7.73 12.35 -1.56
C TYR A 136 8.77 11.23 -1.50
N LEU A 137 8.36 9.99 -1.81
CA LEU A 137 9.22 8.82 -1.70
C LEU A 137 10.33 8.76 -2.73
N THR A 138 10.21 9.47 -3.84
CA THR A 138 11.27 9.58 -4.85
C THR A 138 12.18 10.80 -4.65
N THR A 139 11.90 11.63 -3.66
CA THR A 139 12.69 12.80 -3.31
C THR A 139 13.16 12.73 -1.85
N LYS A 140 12.49 13.44 -0.95
CA LYS A 140 12.88 13.53 0.47
C LYS A 140 12.79 12.21 1.22
N GLY A 141 11.75 11.41 0.95
CA GLY A 141 11.52 10.14 1.63
C GLY A 141 12.35 8.97 1.10
N ALA A 142 13.06 9.14 -0.01
CA ALA A 142 13.82 8.05 -0.64
C ALA A 142 14.90 7.48 0.30
N ALA A 143 15.56 8.34 1.07
CA ALA A 143 16.59 7.92 2.03
C ALA A 143 16.01 7.26 3.30
N GLU A 144 14.73 7.48 3.57
CA GLU A 144 14.04 6.98 4.78
C GLU A 144 13.34 5.64 4.55
N CYS A 145 13.04 5.30 3.29
CA CYS A 145 12.37 4.06 2.94
C CYS A 145 13.38 2.91 2.84
N PRO A 146 13.31 1.92 3.75
CA PRO A 146 14.34 0.87 3.82
C PRO A 146 14.10 -0.30 2.86
N VAL A 147 13.09 -0.21 1.99
CA VAL A 147 12.77 -1.25 0.99
C VAL A 147 12.70 -0.66 -0.42
N PRO A 148 12.89 -1.47 -1.47
CA PRO A 148 12.67 -1.02 -2.83
C PRO A 148 11.24 -0.56 -3.07
N ILE A 149 11.07 0.39 -3.98
CA ILE A 149 9.77 0.92 -4.40
C ILE A 149 9.56 0.57 -5.86
N THR A 150 8.44 -0.10 -6.15
CA THR A 150 7.98 -0.35 -7.52
C THR A 150 6.83 0.59 -7.85
N ILE A 151 6.96 1.35 -8.92
CA ILE A 151 5.94 2.27 -9.40
C ILE A 151 5.28 1.66 -10.63
N VAL A 152 3.97 1.44 -10.55
CA VAL A 152 3.16 0.83 -11.61
C VAL A 152 2.37 1.93 -12.31
N PRO A 153 2.58 2.15 -13.62
CA PRO A 153 1.79 3.12 -14.37
C PRO A 153 0.29 2.80 -14.34
N GLY A 154 -0.54 3.80 -14.02
CA GLY A 154 -1.99 3.63 -13.91
C GLY A 154 -2.73 3.44 -15.24
N ASN A 155 -2.05 3.50 -16.38
CA ASN A 155 -2.61 3.26 -17.70
C ASN A 155 -2.26 1.89 -18.29
N LEU A 156 -1.60 1.01 -17.53
CA LEU A 156 -1.38 -0.36 -17.98
C LEU A 156 -2.69 -1.15 -17.97
N SER A 157 -2.92 -1.94 -19.01
CA SER A 157 -4.00 -2.92 -19.02
C SER A 157 -3.65 -4.16 -18.19
N ASP A 158 -4.65 -4.94 -17.80
CA ASP A 158 -4.42 -6.21 -17.08
C ASP A 158 -3.58 -7.18 -17.95
N GLU A 159 -3.78 -7.17 -19.28
CA GLU A 159 -2.97 -7.97 -20.20
C GLU A 159 -1.50 -7.55 -20.21
N ASP A 160 -1.23 -6.24 -20.17
CA ASP A 160 0.14 -5.72 -20.06
C ASP A 160 0.79 -6.15 -18.75
N ILE A 161 0.05 -6.06 -17.65
CA ILE A 161 0.52 -6.49 -16.33
C ILE A 161 0.80 -7.99 -16.33
N ASP A 162 -0.06 -8.81 -16.92
CA ASP A 162 0.15 -10.26 -17.03
C ASP A 162 1.44 -10.60 -17.77
N ARG A 163 1.75 -9.86 -18.84
CA ARG A 163 3.00 -10.05 -19.58
C ARG A 163 4.25 -9.63 -18.81
N LEU A 164 4.11 -8.62 -17.94
CA LEU A 164 5.21 -8.06 -17.15
C LEU A 164 5.47 -8.82 -15.83
N THR A 165 4.56 -9.66 -15.44
CA THR A 165 4.64 -10.42 -14.19
C THR A 165 4.83 -11.91 -14.44
#